data_74cba1cc1530d4202db20b962de5690e
#
_entry.id   74cba1cc1530d4202db20b962de5690e
#
_cell.length_a   1.000
_cell.length_b   1.000
_cell.length_c   1.000
_cell.angle_alpha   90.00
_cell.angle_beta   90.00
_cell.angle_gamma   90.00
#
_symmetry.space_group_name_H-M   'P 1'
#
loop_
_entity.id
_entity.type
_entity.pdbx_description
1 polymer ?
#
loop_
_entity_poly.entity_id
_entity_poly.type
_entity_poly.pdbx_seq_one_letter_code
_entity_poly.pdbx_strand_id
1 'polypeptide(L)'
;MVKKYINFLKSNHFLWRNKLLISIIFSELKLISVNRESVYMRKTKIVCTLGPSTDAPGVLKQVMEAGMNVARFNFSHATHEEHLERLKKVRAVRTELGLYVATLLDTKGPEIRVCKFKNGSIELKKGDKFNLTTRDVEGDENIVSVTYKDFTKDVKEGTRVLFADGLIEMVVDKVEGTEVELTVLNDGKLSNNKSINLPDV
;
A
#
# COMPACT_ATOMS: atom_id res chain seq x y z
N MET A 1 17.45 -33.46 9.22
CA MET A 1 18.26 -33.26 8.01
C MET A 1 19.72 -32.98 8.33
N VAL A 2 20.06 -32.06 9.24
CA VAL A 2 21.45 -31.69 9.63
C VAL A 2 22.28 -32.87 10.17
N LYS A 3 21.71 -33.74 11.04
CA LYS A 3 22.38 -34.92 11.60
C LYS A 3 22.84 -35.93 10.53
N LYS A 4 22.07 -36.10 9.46
CA LYS A 4 22.39 -36.99 8.34
C LYS A 4 23.56 -36.46 7.50
N TYR A 5 23.64 -35.14 7.36
CA TYR A 5 24.73 -34.46 6.64
C TYR A 5 26.06 -34.48 7.42
N ILE A 6 26.00 -34.33 8.74
CA ILE A 6 27.17 -34.41 9.62
C ILE A 6 27.76 -35.84 9.60
N ASN A 7 26.93 -36.87 9.57
CA ASN A 7 27.39 -38.27 9.49
C ASN A 7 27.99 -38.59 8.10
N PHE A 8 27.46 -38.02 7.01
CA PHE A 8 28.02 -38.13 5.67
C PHE A 8 29.42 -37.49 5.57
N LEU A 9 29.62 -36.31 6.19
CA LEU A 9 30.93 -35.63 6.24
C LEU A 9 31.96 -36.39 7.08
N LYS A 10 31.51 -37.12 8.12
CA LYS A 10 32.40 -37.94 8.98
C LYS A 10 32.86 -39.24 8.30
N SER A 11 32.16 -39.76 7.31
CA SER A 11 32.47 -40.99 6.63
C SER A 11 33.45 -40.84 5.44
N ASN A 12 33.77 -39.61 5.03
CA ASN A 12 34.61 -39.34 3.88
C ASN A 12 36.04 -39.01 4.32
N HIS A 13 36.97 -39.96 4.23
CA HIS A 13 38.38 -39.84 4.59
C HIS A 13 39.14 -38.70 3.86
N PHE A 14 38.61 -38.20 2.76
CA PHE A 14 39.20 -37.14 1.97
C PHE A 14 39.12 -35.74 2.65
N LEU A 15 38.14 -35.52 3.50
CA LEU A 15 37.87 -34.22 4.17
C LEU A 15 38.75 -33.98 5.41
N TRP A 16 39.36 -35.03 5.98
CA TRP A 16 40.19 -34.91 7.17
C TRP A 16 41.55 -34.22 6.93
N ARG A 17 41.99 -34.10 5.69
CA ARG A 17 43.30 -33.42 5.35
C ARG A 17 43.21 -31.90 5.42
N ASN A 18 42.04 -31.29 5.46
CA ASN A 18 41.88 -29.83 5.51
C ASN A 18 41.19 -29.40 6.81
N LYS A 19 41.94 -29.47 7.93
CA LYS A 19 41.49 -29.00 9.26
C LYS A 19 40.96 -27.54 9.23
N LEU A 20 41.48 -26.70 8.32
CA LEU A 20 41.06 -25.30 8.16
C LEU A 20 39.67 -25.18 7.57
N LEU A 21 39.30 -25.99 6.58
CA LEU A 21 37.98 -25.95 5.93
C LEU A 21 36.90 -26.43 6.88
N ILE A 22 37.18 -27.45 7.70
CA ILE A 22 36.28 -27.98 8.71
C ILE A 22 36.07 -26.94 9.82
N SER A 23 37.12 -26.20 10.22
CA SER A 23 37.03 -25.13 11.22
C SER A 23 36.19 -23.97 10.72
N ILE A 24 36.31 -23.57 9.45
CA ILE A 24 35.50 -22.52 8.83
C ILE A 24 34.05 -22.95 8.74
N ILE A 25 33.75 -24.18 8.26
CA ILE A 25 32.37 -24.71 8.20
C ILE A 25 31.75 -24.83 9.61
N PHE A 26 32.50 -25.21 10.63
CA PHE A 26 32.02 -25.27 12.01
C PHE A 26 31.84 -23.87 12.63
N SER A 27 32.66 -22.87 12.27
CA SER A 27 32.46 -21.48 12.69
C SER A 27 31.21 -20.87 12.06
N GLU A 28 31.00 -21.10 10.76
CA GLU A 28 29.79 -20.69 10.04
C GLU A 28 28.53 -21.39 10.58
N LEU A 29 28.61 -22.70 10.84
CA LEU A 29 27.51 -23.45 11.45
C LEU A 29 27.25 -23.03 12.91
N LYS A 30 28.28 -22.61 13.65
CA LYS A 30 28.13 -22.07 15.00
C LYS A 30 27.53 -20.66 14.98
N LEU A 31 27.88 -19.81 14.01
CA LEU A 31 27.22 -18.51 13.77
C LEU A 31 25.71 -18.72 13.44
N ILE A 32 25.40 -19.73 12.63
CA ILE A 32 24.02 -20.08 12.28
C ILE A 32 23.26 -20.67 13.50
N SER A 33 23.97 -21.33 14.45
CA SER A 33 23.35 -21.96 15.63
C SER A 33 23.22 -21.01 16.83
N VAL A 34 24.06 -19.99 16.94
CA VAL A 34 24.03 -19.03 18.05
C VAL A 34 22.89 -18.02 17.93
N ASN A 35 22.30 -17.84 16.73
CA ASN A 35 21.12 -16.99 16.55
C ASN A 35 19.78 -17.74 16.50
N ARG A 36 19.74 -18.97 17.03
CA ARG A 36 18.49 -19.69 17.36
C ARG A 36 18.14 -19.63 18.84
N GLU A 37 18.27 -18.48 19.46
CA GLU A 37 17.26 -18.16 20.46
C GLU A 37 15.93 -18.13 19.73
N SER A 38 14.97 -18.89 20.23
CA SER A 38 13.65 -19.06 19.62
C SER A 38 13.11 -17.69 19.23
N VAL A 39 13.29 -17.31 17.97
CA VAL A 39 12.57 -16.17 17.41
C VAL A 39 11.11 -16.61 17.52
N TYR A 40 10.45 -16.17 18.57
CA TYR A 40 9.03 -16.35 18.75
C TYR A 40 8.38 -15.67 17.56
N MET A 41 8.19 -16.44 16.48
CA MET A 41 7.64 -15.91 15.24
C MET A 41 6.22 -15.50 15.52
N ARG A 42 6.01 -14.21 15.72
CA ARG A 42 4.68 -13.64 15.84
C ARG A 42 3.84 -14.12 14.66
N LYS A 43 2.69 -14.70 14.93
CA LYS A 43 1.74 -15.11 13.88
C LYS A 43 1.24 -13.90 13.10
N THR A 44 0.98 -12.79 13.82
CA THR A 44 0.60 -11.50 13.21
C THR A 44 1.84 -10.78 12.69
N LYS A 45 1.78 -10.36 11.42
CA LYS A 45 2.81 -9.55 10.78
C LYS A 45 2.47 -8.07 10.87
N ILE A 46 3.45 -7.25 11.22
CA ILE A 46 3.29 -5.79 11.34
C ILE A 46 3.74 -5.17 10.02
N VAL A 47 2.80 -4.54 9.32
CA VAL A 47 3.05 -3.76 8.09
C VAL A 47 3.06 -2.29 8.46
N CYS A 48 4.17 -1.59 8.20
CA CYS A 48 4.31 -0.16 8.46
C CYS A 48 4.44 0.59 7.13
N THR A 49 3.55 1.56 6.91
CA THR A 49 3.66 2.47 5.77
C THR A 49 4.74 3.52 6.05
N LEU A 50 5.69 3.63 5.14
CA LEU A 50 6.75 4.63 5.22
C LEU A 50 6.28 5.98 4.65
N GLY A 51 6.68 7.05 5.30
CA GLY A 51 6.32 8.42 4.93
C GLY A 51 7.10 9.44 5.75
N PRO A 52 6.72 10.72 5.70
CA PRO A 52 7.46 11.80 6.38
C PRO A 52 7.74 11.55 7.87
N SER A 53 6.81 10.94 8.60
CA SER A 53 6.99 10.61 10.00
C SER A 53 8.09 9.57 10.28
N THR A 54 8.37 8.70 9.29
CA THR A 54 9.44 7.68 9.39
C THR A 54 10.76 8.16 8.79
N ASP A 55 10.77 9.31 8.11
CA ASP A 55 11.97 9.88 7.48
C ASP A 55 12.90 10.56 8.49
N ALA A 56 12.41 10.92 9.68
CA ALA A 56 13.20 11.53 10.75
C ALA A 56 14.36 10.61 11.17
N PRO A 57 15.54 11.19 11.53
CA PRO A 57 16.72 10.42 11.92
C PRO A 57 16.43 9.41 13.03
N GLY A 58 16.81 8.16 12.82
CA GLY A 58 16.69 7.07 13.79
C GLY A 58 15.29 6.44 13.90
N VAL A 59 14.22 7.08 13.45
CA VAL A 59 12.84 6.57 13.59
C VAL A 59 12.67 5.25 12.85
N LEU A 60 13.13 5.15 11.60
CA LEU A 60 13.04 3.90 10.83
C LEU A 60 13.72 2.72 11.56
N LYS A 61 14.88 2.97 12.17
CA LYS A 61 15.61 1.97 12.97
C LYS A 61 14.78 1.52 14.16
N GLN A 62 14.23 2.45 14.93
CA GLN A 62 13.38 2.15 16.08
C GLN A 62 12.13 1.35 15.70
N VAL A 63 11.48 1.70 14.57
CA VAL A 63 10.30 0.96 14.08
C VAL A 63 10.66 -0.47 13.68
N MET A 64 11.84 -0.68 13.07
CA MET A 64 12.32 -2.03 12.74
C MET A 64 12.63 -2.85 14.01
N GLU A 65 13.33 -2.26 14.97
CA GLU A 65 13.64 -2.88 16.26
C GLU A 65 12.37 -3.19 17.07
N ALA A 66 11.34 -2.35 16.99
CA ALA A 66 10.02 -2.59 17.59
C ALA A 66 9.24 -3.75 16.97
N GLY A 67 9.73 -4.30 15.85
CA GLY A 67 9.21 -5.52 15.24
C GLY A 67 8.44 -5.34 13.94
N MET A 68 8.74 -4.32 13.15
CA MET A 68 8.23 -4.21 11.78
C MET A 68 8.63 -5.43 10.95
N ASN A 69 7.67 -6.03 10.27
CA ASN A 69 7.90 -7.16 9.38
C ASN A 69 7.90 -6.75 7.90
N VAL A 70 7.13 -5.72 7.55
CA VAL A 70 6.97 -5.26 6.16
C VAL A 70 7.02 -3.75 6.12
N ALA A 71 7.90 -3.19 5.30
CA ALA A 71 7.94 -1.79 4.94
C ALA A 71 7.08 -1.56 3.69
N ARG A 72 5.93 -0.86 3.82
CA ARG A 72 5.02 -0.56 2.73
C ARG A 72 5.31 0.82 2.15
N PHE A 73 5.44 0.88 0.83
CA PHE A 73 5.61 2.08 0.03
C PHE A 73 4.31 2.36 -0.72
N ASN A 74 3.57 3.38 -0.31
CA ASN A 74 2.31 3.76 -0.94
C ASN A 74 2.57 4.71 -2.11
N PHE A 75 2.50 4.20 -3.34
CA PHE A 75 2.76 4.95 -4.57
C PHE A 75 1.60 5.88 -4.99
N SER A 76 0.52 5.95 -4.22
CA SER A 76 -0.49 7.01 -4.37
C SER A 76 0.01 8.37 -3.88
N HIS A 77 1.10 8.40 -3.11
CA HIS A 77 1.70 9.60 -2.52
C HIS A 77 3.21 9.59 -2.74
N ALA A 78 3.82 10.77 -2.65
CA ALA A 78 5.25 10.98 -2.86
C ALA A 78 5.72 10.73 -4.32
N THR A 79 6.98 11.04 -4.61
CA THR A 79 7.59 10.81 -5.91
C THR A 79 8.37 9.50 -5.96
N HIS A 80 8.74 9.05 -7.16
CA HIS A 80 9.57 7.85 -7.32
C HIS A 80 10.95 8.02 -6.67
N GLU A 81 11.51 9.22 -6.72
CA GLU A 81 12.80 9.57 -6.12
C GLU A 81 12.75 9.46 -4.60
N GLU A 82 11.70 10.01 -3.97
CA GLU A 82 11.49 9.90 -2.52
C GLU A 82 11.32 8.44 -2.08
N HIS A 83 10.56 7.64 -2.84
CA HIS A 83 10.43 6.21 -2.56
C HIS A 83 11.74 5.46 -2.72
N LEU A 84 12.56 5.81 -3.73
CA LEU A 84 13.87 5.21 -3.92
C LEU A 84 14.81 5.50 -2.74
N GLU A 85 14.84 6.73 -2.25
CA GLU A 85 15.65 7.10 -1.09
C GLU A 85 15.19 6.37 0.19
N ARG A 86 13.89 6.25 0.43
CA ARG A 86 13.35 5.45 1.53
C ARG A 86 13.72 3.97 1.40
N LEU A 87 13.65 3.42 0.18
CA LEU A 87 14.05 2.03 -0.07
C LEU A 87 15.53 1.78 0.22
N LYS A 88 16.42 2.71 -0.16
CA LYS A 88 17.85 2.64 0.18
C LYS A 88 18.07 2.63 1.69
N LYS A 89 17.37 3.53 2.42
CA LYS A 89 17.42 3.58 3.90
C LYS A 89 16.93 2.26 4.52
N VAL A 90 15.80 1.71 4.06
CA VAL A 90 15.29 0.40 4.54
C VAL A 90 16.33 -0.70 4.35
N ARG A 91 16.95 -0.77 3.17
CA ARG A 91 18.00 -1.77 2.87
C ARG A 91 19.22 -1.62 3.77
N ALA A 92 19.68 -0.40 4.01
CA ALA A 92 20.81 -0.12 4.89
C ALA A 92 20.52 -0.52 6.33
N VAL A 93 19.40 -0.05 6.90
CA VAL A 93 19.03 -0.29 8.30
C VAL A 93 18.76 -1.78 8.57
N ARG A 94 18.02 -2.48 7.68
CA ARG A 94 17.78 -3.91 7.89
C ARG A 94 19.05 -4.75 7.84
N THR A 95 20.03 -4.33 7.00
CA THR A 95 21.34 -5.00 6.95
C THR A 95 22.15 -4.73 8.22
N GLU A 96 22.18 -3.48 8.69
CA GLU A 96 22.81 -3.10 9.96
C GLU A 96 22.27 -3.91 11.15
N LEU A 97 20.95 -4.07 11.21
CA LEU A 97 20.27 -4.77 12.30
C LEU A 97 20.23 -6.30 12.14
N GLY A 98 20.63 -6.84 10.98
CA GLY A 98 20.50 -8.27 10.68
C GLY A 98 19.05 -8.76 10.62
N LEU A 99 18.08 -7.88 10.32
CA LEU A 99 16.66 -8.19 10.34
C LEU A 99 16.13 -8.53 8.94
N TYR A 100 15.16 -9.46 8.88
CA TYR A 100 14.42 -9.81 7.68
C TYR A 100 13.14 -8.97 7.57
N VAL A 101 13.25 -7.73 7.07
CA VAL A 101 12.12 -6.86 6.80
C VAL A 101 11.82 -6.89 5.30
N ALA A 102 10.62 -7.33 4.93
CA ALA A 102 10.16 -7.34 3.55
C ALA A 102 9.84 -5.91 3.07
N THR A 103 9.89 -5.70 1.76
CA THR A 103 9.44 -4.46 1.14
C THR A 103 8.18 -4.75 0.32
N LEU A 104 7.15 -3.92 0.46
CA LEU A 104 5.88 -4.00 -0.25
C LEU A 104 5.67 -2.71 -1.02
N LEU A 105 5.57 -2.83 -2.33
CA LEU A 105 5.17 -1.75 -3.21
C LEU A 105 3.65 -1.83 -3.38
N ASP A 106 2.95 -0.81 -2.90
CA ASP A 106 1.52 -0.64 -3.08
C ASP A 106 1.29 0.32 -4.25
N THR A 107 0.94 -0.24 -5.40
CA THR A 107 0.77 0.52 -6.63
C THR A 107 -0.50 1.36 -6.56
N LYS A 108 -0.42 2.57 -7.11
CA LYS A 108 -1.61 3.34 -7.45
C LYS A 108 -2.37 2.58 -8.54
N GLY A 109 -3.56 2.06 -8.21
CA GLY A 109 -4.46 1.47 -9.19
C GLY A 109 -5.08 2.54 -10.12
N PRO A 110 -5.87 2.14 -11.12
CA PRO A 110 -6.73 3.06 -11.84
C PRO A 110 -7.75 3.63 -10.85
N GLU A 111 -7.52 4.88 -10.43
CA GLU A 111 -8.41 5.57 -9.50
C GLU A 111 -9.32 6.53 -10.25
N ILE A 112 -10.63 6.40 -10.01
CA ILE A 112 -11.59 7.40 -10.43
C ILE A 112 -11.74 8.39 -9.28
N ARG A 113 -11.62 9.69 -9.58
CA ARG A 113 -11.74 10.76 -8.57
C ARG A 113 -12.62 11.87 -9.09
N VAL A 114 -13.32 12.57 -8.18
CA VAL A 114 -13.86 13.90 -8.48
C VAL A 114 -12.71 14.87 -8.63
N CYS A 115 -12.88 15.86 -9.52
CA CYS A 115 -11.92 16.96 -9.70
C CYS A 115 -12.09 18.02 -8.58
N LYS A 116 -11.74 19.27 -8.89
CA LYS A 116 -11.78 20.37 -7.92
C LYS A 116 -13.14 21.05 -7.90
N PHE A 117 -13.58 21.43 -6.71
CA PHE A 117 -14.70 22.33 -6.48
C PHE A 117 -14.22 23.76 -6.32
N LYS A 118 -14.98 24.73 -6.79
CA LYS A 118 -14.70 26.16 -6.69
C LYS A 118 -14.43 26.60 -5.24
N ASN A 119 -15.20 26.07 -4.30
CA ASN A 119 -15.08 26.38 -2.87
C ASN A 119 -14.35 25.27 -2.07
N GLY A 120 -13.64 24.37 -2.75
CA GLY A 120 -12.90 23.27 -2.13
C GLY A 120 -13.75 22.09 -1.67
N SER A 121 -15.04 22.28 -1.39
CA SER A 121 -15.99 21.24 -0.99
C SER A 121 -17.44 21.73 -1.10
N ILE A 122 -18.37 20.77 -1.12
CA ILE A 122 -19.82 20.99 -1.07
C ILE A 122 -20.44 20.14 0.02
N GLU A 123 -21.59 20.58 0.55
CA GLU A 123 -22.44 19.78 1.44
C GLU A 123 -23.58 19.18 0.61
N LEU A 124 -23.77 17.88 0.75
CA LEU A 124 -24.79 17.10 0.06
C LEU A 124 -25.78 16.55 1.09
N LYS A 125 -27.06 16.59 0.75
CA LYS A 125 -28.12 16.02 1.58
C LYS A 125 -28.83 14.88 0.85
N LYS A 126 -29.32 13.94 1.61
CA LYS A 126 -30.12 12.83 1.09
C LYS A 126 -31.27 13.34 0.25
N GLY A 127 -31.38 12.86 -0.98
CA GLY A 127 -32.41 13.24 -1.95
C GLY A 127 -31.97 14.34 -2.91
N ASP A 128 -30.84 15.00 -2.69
CA ASP A 128 -30.31 16.00 -3.62
C ASP A 128 -29.98 15.32 -4.96
N LYS A 129 -30.10 16.09 -6.05
CA LYS A 129 -29.62 15.72 -7.37
C LYS A 129 -28.23 16.29 -7.57
N PHE A 130 -27.34 15.47 -8.14
CA PHE A 130 -25.96 15.84 -8.39
C PHE A 130 -25.47 15.26 -9.72
N ASN A 131 -24.64 15.99 -10.45
CA ASN A 131 -24.14 15.56 -11.74
C ASN A 131 -22.64 15.30 -11.73
N LEU A 132 -22.23 14.18 -12.30
CA LEU A 132 -20.85 13.94 -12.69
C LEU A 132 -20.70 14.18 -14.19
N THR A 133 -19.57 14.76 -14.60
CA THR A 133 -19.29 14.99 -16.03
C THR A 133 -17.88 14.56 -16.41
N THR A 134 -17.73 14.06 -17.64
CA THR A 134 -16.42 13.79 -18.23
C THR A 134 -15.80 15.02 -18.90
N ARG A 135 -16.53 16.13 -18.98
CA ARG A 135 -16.01 17.44 -19.43
C ARG A 135 -15.12 18.05 -18.32
N ASP A 136 -14.24 18.95 -18.71
CA ASP A 136 -13.44 19.71 -17.76
C ASP A 136 -14.22 20.94 -17.30
N VAL A 137 -14.85 20.87 -16.13
CA VAL A 137 -15.57 21.95 -15.46
C VAL A 137 -15.08 22.09 -14.03
N GLU A 138 -15.06 23.34 -13.53
CA GLU A 138 -14.86 23.57 -12.10
C GLU A 138 -16.15 23.22 -11.37
N GLY A 139 -16.06 22.36 -10.35
CA GLY A 139 -17.23 21.84 -9.65
C GLY A 139 -17.92 22.86 -8.76
N ASP A 140 -19.23 22.73 -8.63
CA ASP A 140 -20.11 23.50 -7.74
C ASP A 140 -21.10 22.56 -7.03
N GLU A 141 -22.19 23.12 -6.47
CA GLU A 141 -23.21 22.40 -5.74
C GLU A 141 -24.01 21.42 -6.63
N ASN A 142 -23.93 21.53 -7.95
CA ASN A 142 -24.77 20.77 -8.89
C ASN A 142 -23.97 19.79 -9.74
N ILE A 143 -22.67 20.07 -9.99
CA ILE A 143 -21.87 19.29 -10.96
C ILE A 143 -20.40 19.28 -10.58
N VAL A 144 -19.70 18.19 -10.92
CA VAL A 144 -18.24 18.12 -10.86
C VAL A 144 -17.67 17.20 -11.94
N SER A 145 -16.49 17.54 -12.46
CA SER A 145 -15.75 16.68 -13.38
C SER A 145 -15.20 15.43 -12.68
N VAL A 146 -15.10 14.35 -13.43
CA VAL A 146 -14.39 13.13 -13.01
C VAL A 146 -13.09 12.97 -13.79
N THR A 147 -12.10 12.33 -13.17
CA THR A 147 -10.79 12.07 -13.79
C THR A 147 -10.83 11.03 -14.91
N TYR A 148 -11.81 10.13 -14.87
CA TYR A 148 -11.96 9.03 -15.81
C TYR A 148 -12.90 9.43 -16.96
N LYS A 149 -12.37 9.54 -18.17
CA LYS A 149 -13.12 10.08 -19.32
C LYS A 149 -14.12 9.08 -19.93
N ASP A 150 -13.96 7.79 -19.68
CA ASP A 150 -14.92 6.77 -20.13
C ASP A 150 -15.97 6.41 -19.05
N PHE A 151 -16.07 7.20 -17.98
CA PHE A 151 -16.97 6.97 -16.85
C PHE A 151 -18.43 6.71 -17.28
N THR A 152 -18.93 7.49 -18.26
CA THR A 152 -20.31 7.35 -18.78
C THR A 152 -20.54 6.06 -19.57
N LYS A 153 -19.48 5.34 -19.99
CA LYS A 153 -19.60 4.05 -20.67
C LYS A 153 -19.74 2.88 -19.68
N ASP A 154 -19.21 3.05 -18.48
CA ASP A 154 -19.13 1.98 -17.49
C ASP A 154 -20.28 2.01 -16.49
N VAL A 155 -21.03 3.11 -16.41
CA VAL A 155 -22.19 3.25 -15.51
C VAL A 155 -23.51 3.24 -16.28
N LYS A 156 -24.56 2.80 -15.60
CA LYS A 156 -25.93 2.76 -16.12
C LYS A 156 -26.91 3.15 -15.02
N GLU A 157 -28.16 3.41 -15.35
CA GLU A 157 -29.24 3.62 -14.39
C GLU A 157 -29.25 2.52 -13.31
N GLY A 158 -29.36 2.92 -12.05
CA GLY A 158 -29.31 2.05 -10.88
C GLY A 158 -27.89 1.69 -10.41
N THR A 159 -26.81 2.07 -11.12
CA THR A 159 -25.44 1.85 -10.63
C THR A 159 -25.20 2.63 -9.34
N ARG A 160 -24.67 1.94 -8.32
CA ARG A 160 -24.24 2.58 -7.06
C ARG A 160 -22.87 3.21 -7.24
N VAL A 161 -22.74 4.45 -6.77
CA VAL A 161 -21.49 5.22 -6.82
C VAL A 161 -21.12 5.64 -5.40
N LEU A 162 -19.97 5.21 -4.93
CA LEU A 162 -19.44 5.51 -3.61
C LEU A 162 -18.35 6.56 -3.71
N PHE A 163 -18.44 7.59 -2.88
CA PHE A 163 -17.44 8.67 -2.79
C PHE A 163 -16.74 8.66 -1.45
N ALA A 164 -15.49 9.19 -1.44
CA ALA A 164 -14.70 9.37 -0.23
C ALA A 164 -14.63 8.08 0.62
N ASP A 165 -14.19 6.99 -0.02
CA ASP A 165 -14.06 5.65 0.60
C ASP A 165 -15.37 5.09 1.17
N GLY A 166 -16.50 5.43 0.53
CA GLY A 166 -17.83 4.96 0.90
C GLY A 166 -18.55 5.80 1.95
N LEU A 167 -18.02 6.97 2.32
CA LEU A 167 -18.70 7.88 3.26
C LEU A 167 -19.94 8.52 2.65
N ILE A 168 -19.98 8.69 1.31
CA ILE A 168 -21.14 9.22 0.58
C ILE A 168 -21.51 8.21 -0.48
N GLU A 169 -22.81 7.90 -0.55
CA GLU A 169 -23.38 7.00 -1.52
C GLU A 169 -24.40 7.74 -2.39
N MET A 170 -24.34 7.49 -3.70
CA MET A 170 -25.31 7.99 -4.67
C MET A 170 -25.71 6.85 -5.61
N VAL A 171 -26.86 7.01 -6.26
CA VAL A 171 -27.33 6.10 -7.31
C VAL A 171 -27.49 6.87 -8.62
N VAL A 172 -27.10 6.25 -9.72
CA VAL A 172 -27.27 6.81 -11.06
C VAL A 172 -28.74 6.77 -11.45
N ASP A 173 -29.28 7.94 -11.75
CA ASP A 173 -30.65 8.08 -12.28
C ASP A 173 -30.66 8.02 -13.81
N LYS A 174 -29.70 8.71 -14.46
CA LYS A 174 -29.64 8.83 -15.92
C LYS A 174 -28.20 9.02 -16.39
N VAL A 175 -27.89 8.49 -17.57
CA VAL A 175 -26.62 8.77 -18.29
C VAL A 175 -26.99 9.40 -19.63
N GLU A 176 -26.42 10.58 -19.91
CA GLU A 176 -26.70 11.32 -21.14
C GLU A 176 -25.42 12.02 -21.69
N GLY A 177 -24.90 11.50 -22.78
CA GLY A 177 -23.67 12.02 -23.39
C GLY A 177 -22.47 11.98 -22.45
N THR A 178 -22.05 13.16 -21.96
CA THR A 178 -20.92 13.31 -21.03
C THR A 178 -21.36 13.44 -19.56
N GLU A 179 -22.66 13.42 -19.31
CA GLU A 179 -23.25 13.69 -18.00
C GLU A 179 -23.82 12.42 -17.38
N VAL A 180 -23.69 12.31 -16.08
CA VAL A 180 -24.33 11.29 -15.24
C VAL A 180 -25.09 11.99 -14.12
N GLU A 181 -26.40 11.90 -14.15
CA GLU A 181 -27.27 12.42 -13.08
C GLU A 181 -27.39 11.39 -11.98
N LEU A 182 -27.24 11.81 -10.71
CA LEU A 182 -27.28 10.95 -9.55
C LEU A 182 -28.23 11.53 -8.49
N THR A 183 -28.79 10.63 -7.68
CA THR A 183 -29.47 10.96 -6.42
C THR A 183 -28.61 10.61 -5.23
N VAL A 184 -28.44 11.55 -4.32
CA VAL A 184 -27.69 11.37 -3.06
C VAL A 184 -28.51 10.51 -2.09
N LEU A 185 -27.90 9.45 -1.54
CA LEU A 185 -28.58 8.50 -0.65
C LEU A 185 -28.34 8.79 0.84
N ASN A 186 -27.28 9.52 1.20
CA ASN A 186 -27.00 9.93 2.57
C ASN A 186 -26.28 11.28 2.62
N ASP A 187 -26.46 12.00 3.72
CA ASP A 187 -25.81 13.28 3.95
C ASP A 187 -24.28 13.14 4.02
N GLY A 188 -23.56 14.15 3.51
CA GLY A 188 -22.11 14.15 3.59
C GLY A 188 -21.45 15.36 2.96
N LYS A 189 -20.16 15.54 3.28
CA LYS A 189 -19.32 16.60 2.70
C LYS A 189 -18.39 16.01 1.63
N LEU A 190 -18.56 16.42 0.39
CA LEU A 190 -17.72 16.03 -0.73
C LEU A 190 -16.66 17.10 -1.00
N SER A 191 -15.40 16.76 -0.93
CA SER A 191 -14.27 17.70 -1.15
C SER A 191 -13.43 17.30 -2.36
N ASN A 192 -12.49 18.17 -2.73
CA ASN A 192 -11.59 18.00 -3.86
C ASN A 192 -10.89 16.64 -3.89
N ASN A 193 -10.75 16.07 -5.07
CA ASN A 193 -9.95 14.89 -5.38
C ASN A 193 -10.36 13.61 -4.60
N LYS A 194 -11.58 13.54 -4.09
CA LYS A 194 -12.10 12.34 -3.41
C LYS A 194 -12.28 11.19 -4.37
N SER A 195 -12.02 9.98 -3.87
CA SER A 195 -12.19 8.73 -4.59
C SER A 195 -13.64 8.49 -5.00
N ILE A 196 -13.83 7.86 -6.15
CA ILE A 196 -15.08 7.28 -6.63
C ILE A 196 -14.87 5.79 -6.78
N ASN A 197 -15.76 4.98 -6.22
CA ASN A 197 -15.78 3.54 -6.36
C ASN A 197 -17.12 3.07 -6.93
N LEU A 198 -17.05 2.11 -7.81
CA LEU A 198 -18.19 1.46 -8.45
C LEU A 198 -18.22 0.00 -8.02
N PRO A 199 -18.89 -0.35 -6.89
CA PRO A 199 -18.76 -1.69 -6.29
C PRO A 199 -19.32 -2.79 -7.18
N ASP A 200 -20.26 -2.47 -8.08
CA ASP A 200 -20.97 -3.44 -8.91
C ASP A 200 -20.53 -3.42 -10.38
N VAL A 201 -19.38 -2.77 -10.67
CA VAL A 201 -18.85 -2.62 -12.04
C VAL A 201 -17.47 -3.21 -12.16
#